data_28b394fd52eb37c495aa502de7c31f91
#
_entry.id   28b394fd52eb37c495aa502de7c31f91
#
_cell.length_a   1.000
_cell.length_b   1.000
_cell.length_c   1.000
_cell.angle_alpha   90.00
_cell.angle_beta   90.00
_cell.angle_gamma   90.00
#
_symmetry.space_group_name_H-M   'P 1'
#
loop_
_entity.id
_entity.type
_entity.pdbx_description
1 polymer ?
#
loop_
_entity_poly.entity_id
_entity_poly.type
_entity_poly.pdbx_seq_one_letter_code
_entity_poly.pdbx_strand_id
1 'polypeptide(L)'
;MRATRREFIRSASIGAIAAAALPARASGGERTLRIDPTPRHELSPYLYMQFMEPLGTTDSSVAASWDHGRNCWREDLVECTRRLGPTLMRWGGCFASYYRWREAVGPREARVPMQNLLWGGFETNQVGTAEFVDFCRQVGADALMTVNFESDFRPYWSHDATGRSRVGDAREAAEWVRYCNALDHAERRGHGFPEPLHIPLWQIGNETSYDAGAIEPEAAARKTVEFARAMRAEDPTIRLIGWGDMGWTRPMVDIAGEHVDYIAFHHMFSPDQGHD
;
A
#
# COMPACT_ATOMS: atom_id res chain seq x y z
N MET A 1 20.29 -29.30 5.37
CA MET A 1 18.95 -29.49 4.75
C MET A 1 18.12 -28.28 5.13
N ARG A 2 17.71 -27.47 4.16
CA ARG A 2 16.82 -26.33 4.41
C ARG A 2 15.38 -26.84 4.27
N ALA A 3 14.59 -26.68 5.32
CA ALA A 3 13.17 -27.03 5.29
C ALA A 3 12.44 -26.16 4.26
N THR A 4 11.56 -26.75 3.48
CA THR A 4 10.73 -26.03 2.52
C THR A 4 9.63 -25.24 3.25
N ARG A 5 9.07 -24.22 2.60
CA ARG A 5 7.97 -23.40 3.12
C ARG A 5 6.75 -24.23 3.57
N ARG A 6 6.48 -25.36 2.85
CA ARG A 6 5.44 -26.32 3.24
C ARG A 6 5.76 -27.08 4.53
N GLU A 7 7.02 -27.42 4.75
CA GLU A 7 7.48 -28.09 5.96
C GLU A 7 7.47 -27.14 7.16
N PHE A 8 7.83 -25.86 6.97
CA PHE A 8 7.73 -24.85 8.02
C PHE A 8 6.29 -24.61 8.46
N ILE A 9 5.33 -24.47 7.52
CA ILE A 9 3.91 -24.29 7.84
C ILE A 9 3.36 -25.52 8.54
N ARG A 10 3.73 -26.75 8.11
CA ARG A 10 3.35 -27.98 8.79
C ARG A 10 3.93 -28.05 10.21
N SER A 11 5.19 -27.69 10.38
CA SER A 11 5.86 -27.72 11.70
C SER A 11 5.37 -26.63 12.62
N ALA A 12 5.10 -25.41 12.11
CA ALA A 12 4.55 -24.31 12.90
C ALA A 12 3.10 -24.59 13.34
N SER A 13 2.29 -25.20 12.47
CA SER A 13 0.91 -25.59 12.81
C SER A 13 0.85 -26.64 13.90
N ILE A 14 1.81 -27.57 13.95
CA ILE A 14 1.88 -28.60 14.98
C ILE A 14 2.49 -28.06 16.28
N GLY A 15 3.47 -27.17 16.19
CA GLY A 15 4.14 -26.57 17.36
C GLY A 15 3.30 -25.54 18.10
N ALA A 16 2.51 -24.74 17.38
CA ALA A 16 1.64 -23.71 17.98
C ALA A 16 0.45 -24.34 18.76
N ILE A 17 -0.02 -25.51 18.33
CA ILE A 17 -1.09 -26.23 19.04
C ILE A 17 -0.58 -26.85 20.35
N ALA A 18 0.70 -27.22 20.43
CA ALA A 18 1.29 -27.80 21.64
C ALA A 18 1.64 -26.77 22.72
N ALA A 19 1.87 -25.49 22.37
CA ALA A 19 2.26 -24.44 23.33
C ALA A 19 1.06 -23.75 24.03
N ALA A 20 -0.16 -23.97 23.60
CA ALA A 20 -1.37 -23.33 24.14
C ALA A 20 -2.08 -24.18 25.23
N ALA A 21 -1.49 -25.27 25.70
CA ALA A 21 -2.06 -26.07 26.78
C ALA A 21 -1.67 -25.51 28.16
N LEU A 22 -2.20 -24.35 28.55
CA LEU A 22 -2.31 -23.97 29.94
C LEU A 22 -3.45 -24.74 30.59
N PRO A 23 -3.29 -25.26 31.82
CA PRO A 23 -4.31 -26.12 32.43
C PRO A 23 -5.50 -25.27 32.91
N ALA A 24 -6.49 -25.13 32.04
CA ALA A 24 -7.81 -24.78 32.54
C ALA A 24 -8.39 -26.01 33.25
N ARG A 25 -8.73 -25.89 34.51
CA ARG A 25 -9.55 -26.87 35.23
C ARG A 25 -10.91 -26.94 34.47
N ALA A 26 -11.02 -27.87 33.57
CA ALA A 26 -12.25 -28.18 32.87
C ALA A 26 -12.75 -29.54 33.32
N SER A 27 -13.96 -29.59 33.83
CA SER A 27 -14.78 -30.80 33.95
C SER A 27 -14.74 -31.59 32.64
N GLY A 28 -14.41 -32.89 32.77
CA GLY A 28 -14.04 -33.76 31.68
C GLY A 28 -14.99 -33.86 30.49
N GLY A 29 -14.46 -33.51 29.37
CA GLY A 29 -14.92 -33.86 28.04
C GLY A 29 -13.74 -33.69 27.09
N GLU A 30 -13.34 -34.74 26.42
CA GLU A 30 -12.29 -34.69 25.41
C GLU A 30 -12.74 -33.74 24.28
N ARG A 31 -12.05 -32.60 24.14
CA ARG A 31 -12.31 -31.67 23.03
C ARG A 31 -11.46 -32.07 21.85
N THR A 32 -12.09 -32.62 20.83
CA THR A 32 -11.43 -33.00 19.59
C THR A 32 -11.54 -31.89 18.56
N LEU A 33 -10.41 -31.37 18.09
CA LEU A 33 -10.34 -30.51 16.92
C LEU A 33 -10.15 -31.38 15.67
N ARG A 34 -11.10 -31.33 14.74
CA ARG A 34 -11.00 -32.02 13.46
C ARG A 34 -10.63 -31.01 12.37
N ILE A 35 -9.47 -31.19 11.75
CA ILE A 35 -9.03 -30.40 10.60
C ILE A 35 -9.38 -31.18 9.34
N ASP A 36 -10.23 -30.62 8.48
CA ASP A 36 -10.51 -31.14 7.15
C ASP A 36 -9.45 -30.55 6.19
N PRO A 37 -8.54 -31.35 5.63
CA PRO A 37 -7.49 -30.87 4.75
C PRO A 37 -7.97 -30.58 3.31
N THR A 38 -9.24 -30.83 3.01
CA THR A 38 -9.80 -30.63 1.68
C THR A 38 -9.83 -29.13 1.35
N PRO A 39 -9.18 -28.68 0.27
CA PRO A 39 -9.25 -27.27 -0.15
C PRO A 39 -10.70 -26.91 -0.47
N ARG A 40 -11.23 -25.86 0.13
CA ARG A 40 -12.59 -25.36 -0.11
C ARG A 40 -12.61 -24.10 -0.97
N HIS A 41 -11.55 -23.33 -0.90
CA HIS A 41 -11.41 -22.06 -1.61
C HIS A 41 -9.97 -21.86 -2.07
N GLU A 42 -9.82 -21.17 -3.18
CA GLU A 42 -8.55 -20.61 -3.60
C GLU A 42 -8.33 -19.29 -2.84
N LEU A 43 -7.15 -19.12 -2.26
CA LEU A 43 -6.76 -17.88 -1.60
C LEU A 43 -6.08 -16.96 -2.62
N SER A 44 -6.43 -15.68 -2.57
CA SER A 44 -5.74 -14.68 -3.38
C SER A 44 -4.23 -14.70 -3.09
N PRO A 45 -3.38 -14.67 -4.12
CA PRO A 45 -1.94 -14.55 -3.91
C PRO A 45 -1.59 -13.27 -3.14
N TYR A 46 -2.41 -12.24 -3.21
CA TYR A 46 -2.21 -10.96 -2.53
C TYR A 46 -2.53 -10.96 -1.04
N LEU A 47 -2.95 -12.09 -0.46
CA LEU A 47 -3.14 -12.22 0.98
C LEU A 47 -1.84 -11.95 1.78
N TYR A 48 -0.68 -12.17 1.19
CA TYR A 48 0.63 -11.93 1.80
C TYR A 48 1.21 -10.56 1.43
N MET A 49 0.35 -9.55 1.45
CA MET A 49 0.74 -8.17 1.21
C MET A 49 1.56 -7.61 2.37
N GLN A 50 2.56 -6.80 2.02
CA GLN A 50 3.28 -5.90 2.93
C GLN A 50 3.11 -4.46 2.44
N PHE A 51 3.39 -3.48 3.31
CA PHE A 51 3.39 -2.08 2.86
C PHE A 51 4.65 -1.35 3.30
N MET A 52 4.95 -0.29 2.58
CA MET A 52 6.07 0.61 2.82
C MET A 52 5.53 2.03 2.88
N GLU A 53 5.58 2.65 4.05
CA GLU A 53 5.10 4.00 4.28
C GLU A 53 6.25 4.91 4.68
N PRO A 54 6.47 6.02 3.96
CA PRO A 54 7.32 7.11 4.44
C PRO A 54 6.77 7.76 5.72
N LEU A 55 7.54 7.68 6.81
CA LEU A 55 7.15 8.14 8.15
C LEU A 55 7.97 9.35 8.65
N GLY A 56 8.57 10.11 7.74
CA GLY A 56 9.44 11.22 8.06
C GLY A 56 10.88 10.80 8.36
N THR A 57 11.71 11.73 8.78
CA THR A 57 13.13 11.50 9.10
C THR A 57 13.33 10.90 10.49
N THR A 58 12.52 9.91 10.83
CA THR A 58 12.67 9.10 12.04
C THR A 58 13.41 7.81 11.72
N ASP A 59 13.68 6.99 12.72
CA ASP A 59 14.30 5.67 12.55
C ASP A 59 13.50 4.72 11.65
N SER A 60 12.24 5.05 11.40
CA SER A 60 11.32 4.29 10.55
C SER A 60 11.25 4.82 9.11
N SER A 61 12.02 5.83 8.76
CA SER A 61 11.98 6.41 7.41
C SER A 61 12.38 5.41 6.33
N VAL A 62 11.65 5.41 5.22
CA VAL A 62 12.02 4.64 4.02
C VAL A 62 13.42 5.02 3.53
N ALA A 63 13.82 6.28 3.68
CA ALA A 63 15.17 6.73 3.34
C ALA A 63 16.27 6.00 4.14
N ALA A 64 16.00 5.55 5.37
CA ALA A 64 16.95 4.75 6.17
C ALA A 64 17.13 3.32 5.62
N SER A 65 16.23 2.86 4.79
CA SER A 65 16.30 1.56 4.11
C SER A 65 17.20 1.56 2.87
N TRP A 66 17.69 2.73 2.48
CA TRP A 66 18.54 2.93 1.32
C TRP A 66 20.00 3.10 1.73
N ASP A 67 20.90 2.37 1.08
CA ASP A 67 22.35 2.58 1.20
C ASP A 67 22.77 3.73 0.28
N HIS A 68 22.88 4.93 0.85
CA HIS A 68 23.25 6.13 0.10
C HIS A 68 24.68 6.09 -0.44
N GLY A 69 25.56 5.29 0.17
CA GLY A 69 26.95 5.13 -0.31
C GLY A 69 27.05 4.25 -1.55
N ARG A 70 26.21 3.21 -1.60
CA ARG A 70 26.16 2.25 -2.72
C ARG A 70 25.07 2.58 -3.74
N ASN A 71 24.20 3.53 -3.41
CA ASN A 71 23.05 3.92 -4.23
C ASN A 71 22.10 2.75 -4.56
N CYS A 72 21.76 1.94 -3.57
CA CYS A 72 20.90 0.76 -3.68
C CYS A 72 20.13 0.51 -2.38
N TRP A 73 19.15 -0.39 -2.42
CA TRP A 73 18.50 -0.89 -1.21
C TRP A 73 19.52 -1.62 -0.31
N ARG A 74 19.35 -1.48 0.99
CA ARG A 74 20.13 -2.24 1.96
C ARG A 74 19.84 -3.73 1.79
N GLU A 75 20.92 -4.50 1.66
CA GLU A 75 20.84 -5.94 1.37
C GLU A 75 20.14 -6.72 2.48
N ASP A 76 20.37 -6.33 3.75
CA ASP A 76 19.72 -6.95 4.91
C ASP A 76 18.19 -6.77 4.88
N LEU A 77 17.70 -5.59 4.47
CA LEU A 77 16.27 -5.34 4.31
C LEU A 77 15.68 -6.19 3.18
N VAL A 78 16.32 -6.19 2.02
CA VAL A 78 15.88 -6.97 0.85
C VAL A 78 15.80 -8.46 1.21
N GLU A 79 16.83 -9.00 1.85
CA GLU A 79 16.87 -10.42 2.24
C GLU A 79 15.80 -10.74 3.30
N CYS A 80 15.64 -9.91 4.33
CA CYS A 80 14.60 -10.10 5.33
C CYS A 80 13.20 -10.08 4.68
N THR A 81 12.94 -9.12 3.81
CA THR A 81 11.64 -9.01 3.12
C THR A 81 11.42 -10.19 2.18
N ARG A 82 12.45 -10.61 1.42
CA ARG A 82 12.36 -11.80 0.56
C ARG A 82 12.02 -13.07 1.36
N ARG A 83 12.55 -13.21 2.57
CA ARG A 83 12.26 -14.34 3.45
C ARG A 83 10.83 -14.31 3.99
N LEU A 84 10.24 -13.15 4.21
CA LEU A 84 8.80 -13.02 4.51
C LEU A 84 7.95 -13.44 3.32
N GLY A 85 8.46 -13.28 2.10
CA GLY A 85 7.84 -13.70 0.85
C GLY A 85 6.56 -12.96 0.55
N PRO A 86 6.55 -11.61 0.56
CA PRO A 86 5.38 -10.87 0.13
C PRO A 86 5.07 -11.16 -1.33
N THR A 87 3.81 -11.16 -1.66
CA THR A 87 3.33 -11.29 -3.05
C THR A 87 2.90 -9.96 -3.63
N LEU A 88 2.67 -8.98 -2.76
CA LEU A 88 2.30 -7.62 -3.08
C LEU A 88 2.96 -6.66 -2.08
N MET A 89 3.52 -5.57 -2.58
CA MET A 89 4.04 -4.47 -1.78
C MET A 89 3.24 -3.20 -2.09
N ARG A 90 2.76 -2.53 -1.06
CA ARG A 90 2.00 -1.28 -1.18
C ARG A 90 2.87 -0.08 -0.83
N TRP A 91 2.98 0.87 -1.75
CA TRP A 91 3.45 2.22 -1.50
C TRP A 91 2.24 3.07 -1.12
N GLY A 92 2.04 3.26 0.17
CA GLY A 92 0.84 3.86 0.67
C GLY A 92 0.88 4.05 2.18
N GLY A 93 -0.18 4.63 2.71
CA GLY A 93 -0.34 5.05 4.08
C GLY A 93 -0.78 6.50 4.11
N CYS A 94 -0.78 7.13 5.27
CA CYS A 94 -1.28 8.50 5.42
C CYS A 94 -0.50 9.55 4.61
N PHE A 95 0.79 9.31 4.35
CA PHE A 95 1.58 10.21 3.51
C PHE A 95 1.03 10.34 2.09
N ALA A 96 0.35 9.31 1.56
CA ALA A 96 -0.22 9.34 0.22
C ALA A 96 -1.20 10.50 0.03
N SER A 97 -1.89 10.92 1.09
CA SER A 97 -2.85 12.04 1.06
C SER A 97 -2.23 13.39 0.73
N TYR A 98 -0.92 13.56 0.91
CA TYR A 98 -0.21 14.81 0.59
C TYR A 98 1.05 14.58 -0.27
N TYR A 99 1.24 13.35 -0.77
CA TYR A 99 2.37 13.00 -1.64
C TYR A 99 2.17 13.54 -3.05
N ARG A 100 3.21 14.19 -3.58
CA ARG A 100 3.27 14.67 -4.95
C ARG A 100 4.34 13.85 -5.68
N TRP A 101 3.94 12.82 -6.39
CA TRP A 101 4.83 11.81 -6.97
C TRP A 101 5.95 12.40 -7.87
N ARG A 102 5.69 13.53 -8.54
CA ARG A 102 6.69 14.19 -9.38
C ARG A 102 7.89 14.73 -8.60
N GLU A 103 7.73 14.99 -7.31
CA GLU A 103 8.83 15.44 -6.45
C GLU A 103 9.83 14.30 -6.14
N ALA A 104 9.45 13.03 -6.37
CA ALA A 104 10.23 11.85 -6.04
C ALA A 104 10.63 11.00 -7.27
N VAL A 105 10.63 11.59 -8.46
CA VAL A 105 11.09 10.96 -9.69
C VAL A 105 12.22 11.77 -10.34
N GLY A 106 12.93 11.19 -11.29
CA GLY A 106 14.06 11.84 -11.95
C GLY A 106 15.36 11.78 -11.14
N PRO A 107 16.36 12.59 -11.50
CA PRO A 107 17.63 12.64 -10.82
C PRO A 107 17.48 12.98 -9.34
N ARG A 108 18.11 12.22 -8.46
CA ARG A 108 17.92 12.32 -7.00
C ARG A 108 18.30 13.69 -6.45
N GLU A 109 19.36 14.29 -6.98
CA GLU A 109 19.85 15.61 -6.60
C GLU A 109 18.87 16.74 -6.94
N ALA A 110 17.93 16.48 -7.85
CA ALA A 110 16.89 17.43 -8.24
C ALA A 110 15.57 17.21 -7.49
N ARG A 111 15.45 16.14 -6.70
CA ARG A 111 14.21 15.83 -5.97
C ARG A 111 13.99 16.78 -4.81
N VAL A 112 12.74 17.19 -4.63
CA VAL A 112 12.36 18.17 -3.60
C VAL A 112 11.91 17.43 -2.34
N PRO A 113 12.53 17.67 -1.18
CA PRO A 113 12.04 17.10 0.07
C PRO A 113 10.60 17.51 0.36
N MET A 114 9.81 16.59 0.88
CA MET A 114 8.42 16.77 1.27
C MET A 114 8.32 16.87 2.79
N GLN A 115 7.59 17.87 3.30
CA GLN A 115 7.21 17.87 4.71
C GLN A 115 6.23 16.73 4.98
N ASN A 116 6.51 15.91 5.99
CA ASN A 116 5.56 14.90 6.46
C ASN A 116 4.55 15.55 7.41
N LEU A 117 3.31 15.69 6.94
CA LEU A 117 2.27 16.47 7.63
C LEU A 117 1.62 15.70 8.80
N LEU A 118 1.78 14.38 8.86
CA LEU A 118 1.23 13.56 9.93
C LEU A 118 2.30 13.19 10.95
N TRP A 119 3.38 12.56 10.48
CA TRP A 119 4.41 11.99 11.36
C TRP A 119 5.49 13.00 11.74
N GLY A 120 5.48 14.18 11.12
CA GLY A 120 6.49 15.22 11.31
C GLY A 120 7.80 14.95 10.56
N GLY A 121 8.70 15.94 10.56
CA GLY A 121 9.95 15.86 9.81
C GLY A 121 9.76 15.99 8.30
N PHE A 122 10.72 15.47 7.55
CA PHE A 122 10.75 15.55 6.10
C PHE A 122 11.04 14.20 5.47
N GLU A 123 10.37 13.91 4.36
CA GLU A 123 10.77 12.87 3.43
C GLU A 123 11.75 13.46 2.44
N THR A 124 12.90 12.82 2.29
CA THR A 124 13.94 13.31 1.38
C THR A 124 13.59 13.12 -0.09
N ASN A 125 12.58 12.29 -0.38
CA ASN A 125 12.23 11.82 -1.73
C ASN A 125 13.38 11.13 -2.48
N GLN A 126 14.45 10.75 -1.78
CA GLN A 126 15.57 9.99 -2.37
C GLN A 126 15.16 8.57 -2.76
N VAL A 127 14.10 8.07 -2.13
CA VAL A 127 13.40 6.84 -2.52
C VAL A 127 12.02 7.23 -3.02
N GLY A 128 11.69 6.84 -4.21
CA GLY A 128 10.41 7.16 -4.85
C GLY A 128 9.92 6.02 -5.72
N THR A 129 9.16 6.35 -6.76
CA THR A 129 8.47 5.37 -7.60
C THR A 129 9.40 4.29 -8.17
N ALA A 130 10.51 4.69 -8.78
CA ALA A 130 11.39 3.74 -9.47
C ALA A 130 12.13 2.84 -8.49
N GLU A 131 12.61 3.41 -7.39
CA GLU A 131 13.29 2.66 -6.33
C GLU A 131 12.34 1.67 -5.67
N PHE A 132 11.08 2.06 -5.43
CA PHE A 132 10.08 1.17 -4.87
C PHE A 132 9.76 -0.01 -5.80
N VAL A 133 9.59 0.25 -7.11
CA VAL A 133 9.37 -0.82 -8.09
C VAL A 133 10.57 -1.76 -8.18
N ASP A 134 11.78 -1.22 -8.11
CA ASP A 134 12.99 -2.03 -8.05
C ASP A 134 13.01 -2.93 -6.80
N PHE A 135 12.63 -2.40 -5.63
CA PHE A 135 12.47 -3.20 -4.41
C PHE A 135 11.46 -4.34 -4.60
N CYS A 136 10.29 -4.06 -5.16
CA CYS A 136 9.28 -5.08 -5.44
C CYS A 136 9.84 -6.20 -6.31
N ARG A 137 10.57 -5.86 -7.38
CA ARG A 137 11.23 -6.83 -8.26
C ARG A 137 12.25 -7.68 -7.52
N GLN A 138 13.07 -7.05 -6.67
CA GLN A 138 14.10 -7.77 -5.90
C GLN A 138 13.49 -8.76 -4.89
N VAL A 139 12.34 -8.45 -4.30
CA VAL A 139 11.67 -9.35 -3.33
C VAL A 139 10.66 -10.30 -3.97
N GLY A 140 10.38 -10.14 -5.27
CA GLY A 140 9.46 -11.00 -6.03
C GLY A 140 7.98 -10.69 -5.76
N ALA A 141 7.65 -9.42 -5.56
CA ALA A 141 6.29 -8.93 -5.28
C ALA A 141 5.79 -8.01 -6.39
N ASP A 142 4.48 -7.96 -6.59
CA ASP A 142 3.84 -6.92 -7.38
C ASP A 142 3.85 -5.58 -6.63
N ALA A 143 3.80 -4.48 -7.39
CA ALA A 143 3.70 -3.14 -6.82
C ALA A 143 2.24 -2.66 -6.78
N LEU A 144 1.86 -2.04 -5.67
CA LEU A 144 0.62 -1.29 -5.51
C LEU A 144 0.95 0.13 -5.09
N MET A 145 0.44 1.12 -5.84
CA MET A 145 0.63 2.55 -5.51
C MET A 145 -0.67 3.15 -4.99
N THR A 146 -0.58 4.00 -3.96
CA THR A 146 -1.71 4.78 -3.48
C THR A 146 -1.59 6.21 -3.97
N VAL A 147 -2.60 6.69 -4.71
CA VAL A 147 -2.62 8.05 -5.24
C VAL A 147 -3.18 9.04 -4.24
N ASN A 148 -2.73 10.27 -4.33
CA ASN A 148 -3.24 11.41 -3.57
C ASN A 148 -4.68 11.71 -4.02
N PHE A 149 -5.64 11.50 -3.14
CA PHE A 149 -7.07 11.66 -3.40
C PHE A 149 -7.56 13.01 -2.84
N GLU A 150 -7.13 14.11 -3.47
CA GLU A 150 -7.44 15.48 -3.05
C GLU A 150 -7.14 15.71 -1.56
N SER A 151 -5.97 15.26 -1.09
CA SER A 151 -5.54 15.28 0.32
C SER A 151 -6.52 14.53 1.25
N ASP A 152 -7.24 13.52 0.73
CA ASP A 152 -8.34 12.82 1.38
C ASP A 152 -9.37 13.80 1.99
N PHE A 153 -9.55 14.94 1.32
CA PHE A 153 -10.45 16.05 1.69
C PHE A 153 -10.16 16.69 3.05
N ARG A 154 -8.94 16.53 3.56
CA ARG A 154 -8.50 17.07 4.85
C ARG A 154 -7.80 18.41 4.65
N PRO A 155 -8.39 19.55 5.11
CA PRO A 155 -7.79 20.86 4.90
C PRO A 155 -6.38 21.01 5.46
N TYR A 156 -6.09 20.35 6.60
CA TYR A 156 -4.79 20.39 7.26
C TYR A 156 -3.68 19.60 6.51
N TRP A 157 -4.03 18.82 5.48
CA TRP A 157 -3.09 18.15 4.58
C TRP A 157 -3.01 18.80 3.19
N SER A 158 -3.82 19.82 2.95
CA SER A 158 -3.90 20.47 1.64
C SER A 158 -2.73 21.40 1.31
N HIS A 159 -1.97 21.84 2.32
CA HIS A 159 -0.81 22.72 2.16
C HIS A 159 0.30 22.33 3.15
N ASP A 160 1.56 22.49 2.73
CA ASP A 160 2.70 22.40 3.64
C ASP A 160 2.93 23.72 4.39
N ALA A 161 3.88 23.74 5.33
CA ALA A 161 4.19 24.91 6.15
C ALA A 161 4.69 26.13 5.33
N THR A 162 5.07 25.94 4.07
CA THR A 162 5.47 27.02 3.15
C THR A 162 4.28 27.57 2.36
N GLY A 163 3.09 27.01 2.53
CA GLY A 163 1.88 27.35 1.78
C GLY A 163 1.78 26.69 0.40
N ARG A 164 2.69 25.75 0.07
CA ARG A 164 2.63 25.02 -1.20
C ARG A 164 1.53 23.98 -1.14
N SER A 165 0.69 23.92 -2.19
CA SER A 165 -0.39 22.97 -2.29
C SER A 165 0.13 21.53 -2.33
N ARG A 166 -0.53 20.68 -1.54
CA ARG A 166 -0.28 19.24 -1.47
C ARG A 166 -1.43 18.41 -2.07
N VAL A 167 -2.46 19.08 -2.60
CA VAL A 167 -3.64 18.44 -3.18
C VAL A 167 -3.29 17.81 -4.52
N GLY A 168 -3.52 16.50 -4.64
CA GLY A 168 -3.42 15.75 -5.90
C GLY A 168 -4.82 15.49 -6.48
N ASP A 169 -4.98 15.71 -7.78
CA ASP A 169 -6.24 15.51 -8.49
C ASP A 169 -6.23 14.26 -9.39
N ALA A 170 -7.38 13.96 -10.00
CA ALA A 170 -7.54 12.82 -10.90
C ALA A 170 -6.58 12.88 -12.11
N ARG A 171 -6.23 14.08 -12.57
CA ARG A 171 -5.27 14.27 -13.66
C ARG A 171 -3.86 13.90 -13.22
N GLU A 172 -3.44 14.33 -12.03
CA GLU A 172 -2.12 13.97 -11.49
C GLU A 172 -2.00 12.45 -11.28
N ALA A 173 -3.06 11.80 -10.79
CA ALA A 173 -3.11 10.35 -10.67
C ALA A 173 -2.98 9.64 -12.03
N ALA A 174 -3.70 10.11 -13.04
CA ALA A 174 -3.61 9.61 -14.42
C ALA A 174 -2.21 9.81 -15.02
N GLU A 175 -1.61 10.98 -14.83
CA GLU A 175 -0.25 11.27 -15.27
C GLU A 175 0.78 10.35 -14.59
N TRP A 176 0.56 9.92 -13.34
CA TRP A 176 1.42 8.97 -12.67
C TRP A 176 1.29 7.55 -13.27
N VAL A 177 0.06 7.11 -13.54
CA VAL A 177 -0.17 5.85 -14.28
C VAL A 177 0.53 5.87 -15.63
N ARG A 178 0.34 6.95 -16.41
CA ARG A 178 1.00 7.13 -17.70
C ARG A 178 2.51 7.11 -17.60
N TYR A 179 3.10 7.84 -16.65
CA TYR A 179 4.53 7.83 -16.40
C TYR A 179 5.06 6.42 -16.15
N CYS A 180 4.34 5.62 -15.36
CA CYS A 180 4.76 4.27 -15.00
C CYS A 180 4.54 3.25 -16.12
N ASN A 181 3.40 3.28 -16.79
CA ASN A 181 2.93 2.16 -17.59
C ASN A 181 2.92 2.40 -19.11
N ALA A 182 2.92 3.66 -19.59
CA ALA A 182 2.91 3.91 -21.03
C ALA A 182 4.18 3.32 -21.69
N LEU A 183 4.00 2.65 -22.83
CA LEU A 183 5.10 2.07 -23.60
C LEU A 183 6.12 3.13 -23.98
N ASP A 184 5.65 4.28 -24.44
CA ASP A 184 6.48 5.42 -24.81
C ASP A 184 6.22 6.62 -23.89
N HIS A 185 7.19 6.96 -23.05
CA HIS A 185 7.11 8.11 -22.16
C HIS A 185 8.46 8.85 -22.08
N ALA A 186 8.52 10.03 -22.71
CA ALA A 186 9.77 10.77 -22.87
C ALA A 186 10.41 11.17 -21.53
N GLU A 187 9.62 11.64 -20.57
CA GLU A 187 10.10 12.03 -19.23
C GLU A 187 10.70 10.83 -18.49
N ARG A 188 10.00 9.67 -18.47
CA ARG A 188 10.51 8.45 -17.84
C ARG A 188 11.85 8.00 -18.46
N ARG A 189 11.95 8.02 -19.80
CA ARG A 189 13.20 7.72 -20.49
C ARG A 189 14.31 8.72 -20.12
N GLY A 190 13.98 9.99 -20.06
CA GLY A 190 14.92 11.04 -19.61
C GLY A 190 15.42 10.82 -18.18
N HIS A 191 14.63 10.15 -17.35
CA HIS A 191 14.98 9.75 -15.99
C HIS A 191 15.79 8.43 -15.92
N GLY A 192 16.14 7.83 -17.05
CA GLY A 192 16.95 6.60 -17.12
C GLY A 192 16.13 5.30 -17.12
N PHE A 193 14.80 5.38 -17.24
CA PHE A 193 13.91 4.20 -17.28
C PHE A 193 13.26 4.09 -18.66
N PRO A 194 13.94 3.45 -19.66
CA PRO A 194 13.41 3.34 -21.01
C PRO A 194 12.13 2.49 -21.06
N GLU A 195 12.07 1.41 -20.28
CA GLU A 195 10.95 0.48 -20.24
C GLU A 195 9.89 0.90 -19.23
N PRO A 196 8.62 0.53 -19.44
CA PRO A 196 7.57 0.71 -18.46
C PRO A 196 7.89 0.04 -17.11
N LEU A 197 7.41 0.66 -16.04
CA LEU A 197 7.56 0.12 -14.69
C LEU A 197 6.58 -1.03 -14.42
N HIS A 198 5.47 -1.09 -15.18
CA HIS A 198 4.42 -2.13 -15.10
C HIS A 198 3.80 -2.26 -13.71
N ILE A 199 3.18 -1.20 -13.24
CA ILE A 199 2.46 -1.20 -11.96
C ILE A 199 1.00 -1.61 -12.19
N PRO A 200 0.58 -2.81 -11.74
CA PRO A 200 -0.74 -3.33 -12.07
C PRO A 200 -1.85 -2.84 -11.15
N LEU A 201 -1.52 -2.43 -9.90
CA LEU A 201 -2.53 -2.09 -8.89
C LEU A 201 -2.36 -0.66 -8.40
N TRP A 202 -3.51 0.04 -8.25
CA TRP A 202 -3.55 1.43 -7.82
C TRP A 202 -4.70 1.63 -6.83
N GLN A 203 -4.42 2.21 -5.68
CA GLN A 203 -5.42 2.57 -4.68
C GLN A 203 -5.73 4.06 -4.73
N ILE A 204 -7.01 4.40 -4.69
CA ILE A 204 -7.49 5.79 -4.70
C ILE A 204 -7.79 6.19 -3.25
N GLY A 205 -6.94 7.07 -2.70
CA GLY A 205 -7.03 7.55 -1.32
C GLY A 205 -6.54 6.58 -0.26
N ASN A 206 -6.43 7.09 0.96
CA ASN A 206 -6.03 6.32 2.14
C ASN A 206 -6.79 6.79 3.37
N GLU A 207 -7.55 5.88 3.98
CA GLU A 207 -8.28 6.17 5.23
C GLU A 207 -9.19 7.40 5.16
N THR A 208 -9.76 7.64 3.98
CA THR A 208 -10.54 8.85 3.67
C THR A 208 -11.71 9.05 4.62
N SER A 209 -12.34 7.96 5.13
CA SER A 209 -13.47 8.00 6.06
C SER A 209 -13.08 8.28 7.52
N TYR A 210 -11.77 8.30 7.86
CA TYR A 210 -11.33 8.42 9.26
C TYR A 210 -11.36 9.85 9.80
N ASP A 211 -11.62 10.83 8.95
CA ASP A 211 -11.93 12.20 9.37
C ASP A 211 -13.39 12.50 9.11
N ALA A 212 -14.21 12.32 10.15
CA ALA A 212 -15.65 12.47 10.04
C ALA A 212 -16.03 13.89 9.60
N GLY A 213 -16.76 13.99 8.49
CA GLY A 213 -17.26 15.26 7.96
C GLY A 213 -16.30 15.95 6.97
N ALA A 214 -15.14 15.37 6.66
CA ALA A 214 -14.29 15.92 5.60
C ALA A 214 -14.96 15.81 4.22
N ILE A 215 -15.65 14.68 3.98
CA ILE A 215 -16.47 14.45 2.78
C ILE A 215 -17.55 13.40 3.08
N GLU A 216 -18.69 13.48 2.40
CA GLU A 216 -19.74 12.47 2.49
C GLU A 216 -19.40 11.23 1.64
N PRO A 217 -19.80 10.01 2.10
CA PRO A 217 -19.48 8.75 1.43
C PRO A 217 -19.84 8.70 -0.06
N GLU A 218 -21.04 9.19 -0.42
CA GLU A 218 -21.50 9.21 -1.81
C GLU A 218 -20.73 10.21 -2.66
N ALA A 219 -20.29 11.32 -2.08
CA ALA A 219 -19.46 12.30 -2.78
C ALA A 219 -18.05 11.73 -3.03
N ALA A 220 -17.48 11.04 -2.04
CA ALA A 220 -16.20 10.35 -2.20
C ALA A 220 -16.29 9.23 -3.26
N ALA A 221 -17.38 8.46 -3.28
CA ALA A 221 -17.60 7.43 -4.29
C ALA A 221 -17.71 8.03 -5.71
N ARG A 222 -18.43 9.14 -5.89
CA ARG A 222 -18.47 9.85 -7.18
C ARG A 222 -17.09 10.39 -7.60
N LYS A 223 -16.33 10.91 -6.66
CA LYS A 223 -14.97 11.37 -6.93
C LYS A 223 -14.04 10.19 -7.26
N THR A 224 -14.21 9.04 -6.63
CA THR A 224 -13.49 7.80 -7.00
C THR A 224 -13.77 7.40 -8.44
N VAL A 225 -15.00 7.54 -8.94
CA VAL A 225 -15.33 7.30 -10.36
C VAL A 225 -14.55 8.24 -11.29
N GLU A 226 -14.43 9.53 -10.91
CA GLU A 226 -13.64 10.51 -11.69
C GLU A 226 -12.18 10.08 -11.80
N PHE A 227 -11.54 9.74 -10.68
CA PHE A 227 -10.17 9.25 -10.65
C PHE A 227 -10.01 7.94 -11.45
N ALA A 228 -10.90 6.98 -11.24
CA ALA A 228 -10.85 5.70 -11.93
C ALA A 228 -10.93 5.84 -13.46
N ARG A 229 -11.81 6.70 -13.95
CA ARG A 229 -11.92 6.99 -15.38
C ARG A 229 -10.66 7.66 -15.94
N ALA A 230 -10.12 8.65 -15.24
CA ALA A 230 -8.91 9.33 -15.66
C ALA A 230 -7.70 8.37 -15.72
N MET A 231 -7.52 7.56 -14.68
CA MET A 231 -6.41 6.61 -14.59
C MET A 231 -6.52 5.49 -15.65
N ARG A 232 -7.72 4.93 -15.86
CA ARG A 232 -7.94 3.90 -16.90
C ARG A 232 -7.90 4.41 -18.32
N ALA A 233 -8.06 5.70 -18.53
CA ALA A 233 -7.84 6.31 -19.84
C ALA A 233 -6.36 6.24 -20.27
N GLU A 234 -5.43 6.24 -19.31
CA GLU A 234 -4.00 6.11 -19.56
C GLU A 234 -3.54 4.63 -19.66
N ASP A 235 -4.13 3.76 -18.85
CA ASP A 235 -3.88 2.31 -18.91
C ASP A 235 -5.14 1.53 -18.52
N PRO A 236 -5.87 0.95 -19.50
CA PRO A 236 -7.11 0.22 -19.22
C PRO A 236 -6.88 -1.14 -18.52
N THR A 237 -5.65 -1.59 -18.38
CA THR A 237 -5.32 -2.90 -17.81
C THR A 237 -5.10 -2.85 -16.29
N ILE A 238 -4.98 -1.67 -15.71
CA ILE A 238 -4.77 -1.51 -14.25
C ILE A 238 -6.00 -1.93 -13.47
N ARG A 239 -5.74 -2.44 -12.28
CA ARG A 239 -6.77 -2.73 -11.28
C ARG A 239 -6.81 -1.63 -10.24
N LEU A 240 -8.00 -1.19 -9.93
CA LEU A 240 -8.25 -0.07 -9.05
C LEU A 240 -8.88 -0.50 -7.74
N ILE A 241 -8.48 0.14 -6.67
CA ILE A 241 -8.93 -0.12 -5.32
C ILE A 241 -9.55 1.16 -4.77
N GLY A 242 -10.85 1.10 -4.42
CA GLY A 242 -11.55 2.18 -3.73
C GLY A 242 -11.52 2.01 -2.22
N TRP A 243 -11.78 3.07 -1.48
CA TRP A 243 -11.84 3.04 -0.02
C TRP A 243 -13.25 2.75 0.49
N GLY A 244 -13.41 1.83 1.45
CA GLY A 244 -14.74 1.39 1.89
C GLY A 244 -14.92 1.11 3.39
N ASP A 245 -14.02 1.59 4.26
CA ASP A 245 -14.13 1.38 5.70
C ASP A 245 -15.09 2.37 6.39
N MET A 246 -15.39 2.16 7.66
CA MET A 246 -16.27 2.99 8.49
C MET A 246 -17.67 3.22 7.90
N GLY A 247 -18.26 2.17 7.31
CA GLY A 247 -19.60 2.23 6.71
C GLY A 247 -19.63 2.73 5.27
N TRP A 248 -18.52 3.07 4.67
CA TRP A 248 -18.42 3.58 3.30
C TRP A 248 -18.50 2.49 2.21
N THR A 249 -18.39 1.22 2.58
CA THR A 249 -18.42 0.10 1.61
C THR A 249 -19.66 0.14 0.73
N ARG A 250 -20.85 0.35 1.31
CA ARG A 250 -22.10 0.30 0.55
C ARG A 250 -22.21 1.43 -0.47
N PRO A 251 -22.04 2.73 -0.10
CA PRO A 251 -22.00 3.82 -1.07
C PRO A 251 -20.94 3.64 -2.15
N MET A 252 -19.73 3.16 -1.78
CA MET A 252 -18.65 2.92 -2.73
C MET A 252 -19.02 1.85 -3.74
N VAL A 253 -19.58 0.72 -3.31
CA VAL A 253 -20.01 -0.35 -4.21
C VAL A 253 -21.17 0.08 -5.09
N ASP A 254 -22.16 0.77 -4.54
CA ASP A 254 -23.38 1.17 -5.26
C ASP A 254 -23.05 2.22 -6.35
N ILE A 255 -22.07 3.09 -6.15
CA ILE A 255 -21.73 4.21 -7.05
C ILE A 255 -20.50 3.92 -7.90
N ALA A 256 -19.45 3.40 -7.30
CA ALA A 256 -18.15 3.21 -7.96
C ALA A 256 -17.81 1.75 -8.28
N GLY A 257 -18.66 0.77 -7.91
CA GLY A 257 -18.35 -0.65 -8.04
C GLY A 257 -18.05 -1.14 -9.45
N GLU A 258 -18.61 -0.51 -10.50
CA GLU A 258 -18.27 -0.81 -11.89
C GLU A 258 -16.92 -0.20 -12.34
N HIS A 259 -16.34 0.66 -11.50
CA HIS A 259 -15.12 1.41 -11.80
C HIS A 259 -13.91 1.00 -10.95
N VAL A 260 -14.10 0.17 -9.93
CA VAL A 260 -13.02 -0.36 -9.09
C VAL A 260 -13.09 -1.89 -9.05
N ASP A 261 -11.95 -2.54 -8.89
CA ASP A 261 -11.84 -4.00 -8.85
C ASP A 261 -11.86 -4.53 -7.41
N TYR A 262 -11.45 -3.69 -6.47
CA TYR A 262 -11.33 -4.04 -5.04
C TYR A 262 -11.80 -2.89 -4.16
N ILE A 263 -12.19 -3.24 -2.93
CA ILE A 263 -12.46 -2.30 -1.85
C ILE A 263 -11.43 -2.53 -0.74
N ALA A 264 -10.70 -1.49 -0.37
CA ALA A 264 -9.83 -1.49 0.79
C ALA A 264 -10.59 -1.12 2.06
N PHE A 265 -10.26 -1.79 3.14
CA PHE A 265 -10.64 -1.41 4.49
C PHE A 265 -9.48 -1.70 5.43
N HIS A 266 -9.37 -0.90 6.48
CA HIS A 266 -8.39 -1.13 7.53
C HIS A 266 -9.15 -1.40 8.84
N HIS A 267 -8.94 -2.55 9.44
CA HIS A 267 -9.59 -2.91 10.68
C HIS A 267 -8.53 -3.13 11.77
N MET A 268 -8.62 -2.31 12.80
CA MET A 268 -7.73 -2.43 13.96
C MET A 268 -8.48 -3.17 15.06
N PHE A 269 -7.94 -4.31 15.46
CA PHE A 269 -8.45 -5.06 16.59
C PHE A 269 -7.84 -4.50 17.87
N SER A 270 -8.67 -4.02 18.80
CA SER A 270 -8.24 -3.70 20.15
C SER A 270 -8.31 -4.97 21.02
N PRO A 271 -7.32 -5.22 21.88
CA PRO A 271 -7.39 -6.35 22.82
C PRO A 271 -8.56 -6.23 23.82
N ASP A 272 -9.12 -5.04 24.00
CA ASP A 272 -10.27 -4.77 24.89
C ASP A 272 -11.63 -4.98 24.20
N GLN A 273 -11.64 -5.16 22.91
CA GLN A 273 -12.85 -5.57 22.17
C GLN A 273 -12.95 -7.08 22.30
N GLY A 274 -13.68 -7.53 23.32
CA GLY A 274 -13.90 -8.95 23.56
C GLY A 274 -14.41 -9.64 22.31
N HIS A 275 -13.84 -10.77 22.01
CA HIS A 275 -14.36 -11.69 21.00
C HIS A 275 -15.52 -12.43 21.64
N ASP A 276 -16.72 -11.92 21.51
CA ASP A 276 -17.95 -12.65 21.80
C ASP A 276 -18.32 -13.61 20.66
#